data_93e6a28fab2e75fb2a13f03e7be1af7b
#
_entry.id   93e6a28fab2e75fb2a13f03e7be1af7b
#
_cell.length_a   1.000
_cell.length_b   1.000
_cell.length_c   1.000
_cell.angle_alpha   90.00
_cell.angle_beta   90.00
_cell.angle_gamma   90.00
#
_symmetry.space_group_name_H-M   'P 1'
#
loop_
_entity.id
_entity.type
_entity.pdbx_description
1 polymer ?
#
loop_
_entity_poly.entity_id
_entity_poly.type
_entity_poly.pdbx_seq_one_letter_code
_entity_poly.pdbx_strand_id
1 'polypeptide(L)'
;VFRRLLIPLCIILAPACAGSAGQSGTTVATAGGAQGVSASWPLRGKSRVVEGSHAVVVSGNELASQVGRDILEKGGNAVDAAVAVGFALTVVHPEAGNIGGGGFMVIRLKDGGVFTLDYREVAPQRATPNMYVDLRGNPTNLSIVGHLAAGVPGSVAGMAEAHRRFGKLPWRDVVEPAVRLAADGFPVDSFRFRSIEGSRELLYLFPASRRKFLADNGHAPQPGTVWRQPDLARTLTAIRDQGRDGFYKGSVAD
;
A
#
# COMPACT_ATOMS: atom_id res chain seq x y z
N VAL A 1 44.62 -39.60 -1.02
CA VAL A 1 45.60 -38.52 -1.25
C VAL A 1 44.82 -37.20 -1.13
N PHE A 2 44.82 -36.64 0.10
CA PHE A 2 44.21 -35.33 0.37
C PHE A 2 45.27 -34.25 0.31
N ARG A 3 45.13 -33.30 -0.62
CA ARG A 3 45.98 -32.12 -0.72
C ARG A 3 45.29 -30.97 0.01
N ARG A 4 45.84 -30.60 1.19
CA ARG A 4 45.39 -29.39 1.94
C ARG A 4 45.93 -28.15 1.28
N LEU A 5 45.05 -27.23 0.87
CA LEU A 5 45.41 -25.89 0.42
C LEU A 5 45.38 -24.94 1.61
N LEU A 6 46.52 -24.42 2.00
CA LEU A 6 46.69 -23.36 3.01
C LEU A 6 46.49 -22.00 2.32
N ILE A 7 45.51 -21.22 2.77
CA ILE A 7 45.32 -19.83 2.38
C ILE A 7 45.94 -18.93 3.44
N PRO A 8 46.86 -18.02 3.13
CA PRO A 8 47.42 -17.10 4.13
C PRO A 8 46.42 -15.98 4.44
N LEU A 9 46.21 -15.79 5.76
CA LEU A 9 45.41 -14.70 6.33
C LEU A 9 46.26 -13.42 6.35
N CYS A 10 45.96 -12.47 5.47
CA CYS A 10 46.54 -11.12 5.53
C CYS A 10 45.79 -10.28 6.57
N ILE A 11 46.41 -10.04 7.70
CA ILE A 11 45.98 -9.09 8.72
C ILE A 11 46.43 -7.68 8.27
N ILE A 12 45.49 -6.82 7.88
CA ILE A 12 45.74 -5.38 7.65
C ILE A 12 45.47 -4.64 8.96
N LEU A 13 46.52 -4.16 9.60
CA LEU A 13 46.41 -3.20 10.69
C LEU A 13 46.15 -1.80 10.11
N ALA A 14 45.01 -1.20 10.45
CA ALA A 14 44.75 0.21 10.22
C ALA A 14 45.17 1.03 11.45
N PRO A 15 45.83 2.18 11.29
CA PRO A 15 46.21 3.03 12.42
C PRO A 15 44.97 3.80 12.93
N ALA A 16 44.84 3.79 14.26
CA ALA A 16 43.91 4.63 14.99
C ALA A 16 44.39 6.09 14.95
N CYS A 17 43.59 7.00 14.35
CA CYS A 17 43.77 8.42 14.59
C CYS A 17 42.90 8.86 15.74
N ALA A 18 43.57 9.33 16.78
CA ALA A 18 43.00 9.95 17.97
C ALA A 18 42.41 11.33 17.64
N GLY A 19 41.38 11.64 18.38
CA GLY A 19 40.43 12.67 18.26
C GLY A 19 40.83 14.14 18.28
N SER A 20 39.86 14.94 18.04
CA SER A 20 39.70 16.22 18.72
C SER A 20 38.21 16.48 18.91
N ALA A 21 37.83 16.73 20.15
CA ALA A 21 36.54 17.27 20.51
C ALA A 21 36.44 18.73 19.99
N GLY A 22 35.32 19.11 19.42
CA GLY A 22 35.11 20.49 19.10
C GLY A 22 33.88 20.74 18.20
N GLN A 23 32.88 21.34 18.84
CA GLN A 23 31.85 22.17 18.24
C GLN A 23 30.64 21.48 17.61
N SER A 24 29.55 21.47 18.39
CA SER A 24 28.16 21.41 17.96
C SER A 24 27.86 22.57 17.00
N GLY A 25 28.02 22.31 15.72
CA GLY A 25 27.48 23.12 14.65
C GLY A 25 26.31 22.37 14.05
N THR A 26 25.11 22.90 14.20
CA THR A 26 23.92 22.47 13.47
C THR A 26 24.17 22.74 11.98
N THR A 27 24.72 21.76 11.29
CA THR A 27 24.79 21.79 9.82
C THR A 27 23.40 21.48 9.32
N VAL A 28 22.69 22.51 8.90
CA VAL A 28 21.57 22.37 7.97
C VAL A 28 22.13 21.65 6.75
N ALA A 29 21.74 20.38 6.57
CA ALA A 29 22.05 19.63 5.37
C ALA A 29 21.36 20.38 4.20
N THR A 30 22.12 21.19 3.49
CA THR A 30 21.75 21.63 2.15
C THR A 30 21.38 20.37 1.37
N ALA A 31 20.21 20.38 0.75
CA ALA A 31 19.67 19.32 -0.07
C ALA A 31 20.77 18.71 -0.95
N GLY A 32 21.38 17.64 -0.47
CA GLY A 32 22.36 16.88 -1.23
C GLY A 32 21.64 16.39 -2.48
N GLY A 33 22.08 16.88 -3.63
CA GLY A 33 21.54 16.46 -4.90
C GLY A 33 21.47 14.95 -4.93
N ALA A 34 20.37 14.39 -5.42
CA ALA A 34 20.06 12.98 -5.50
C ALA A 34 21.22 12.19 -6.14
N GLN A 35 22.26 11.91 -5.35
CA GLN A 35 23.38 11.07 -5.77
C GLN A 35 22.83 9.65 -5.94
N GLY A 36 22.94 9.12 -7.14
CA GLY A 36 22.45 7.78 -7.50
C GLY A 36 21.20 7.75 -8.38
N VAL A 37 20.50 8.88 -8.57
CA VAL A 37 19.37 8.94 -9.51
C VAL A 37 19.87 9.31 -10.90
N SER A 38 19.56 8.47 -11.90
CA SER A 38 19.91 8.72 -13.31
C SER A 38 19.50 10.13 -13.74
N ALA A 39 20.32 10.77 -14.57
CA ALA A 39 20.00 12.05 -15.19
C ALA A 39 18.71 11.99 -16.04
N SER A 40 18.40 10.80 -16.56
CA SER A 40 17.17 10.52 -17.34
C SER A 40 15.92 10.30 -16.48
N TRP A 41 16.02 10.30 -15.15
CA TRP A 41 14.84 10.12 -14.30
C TRP A 41 13.86 11.29 -14.46
N PRO A 42 12.62 11.04 -14.95
CA PRO A 42 11.70 12.10 -15.37
C PRO A 42 11.23 13.00 -14.22
N LEU A 43 11.38 12.57 -12.96
CA LEU A 43 11.01 13.32 -11.77
C LEU A 43 12.21 13.97 -11.06
N ARG A 44 13.43 13.86 -11.63
CA ARG A 44 14.61 14.49 -11.04
C ARG A 44 14.43 16.00 -10.94
N GLY A 45 14.63 16.55 -9.76
CA GLY A 45 14.43 17.99 -9.48
C GLY A 45 12.97 18.47 -9.42
N LYS A 46 12.00 17.55 -9.59
CA LYS A 46 10.56 17.84 -9.46
C LYS A 46 9.96 17.34 -8.13
N SER A 47 10.75 16.69 -7.30
CA SER A 47 10.31 16.24 -5.98
C SER A 47 10.07 17.43 -5.07
N ARG A 48 8.92 17.45 -4.41
CA ARG A 48 8.66 18.38 -3.31
C ARG A 48 9.22 17.76 -2.03
N VAL A 49 10.11 18.50 -1.36
CA VAL A 49 10.57 18.12 -0.02
C VAL A 49 9.56 18.67 0.98
N VAL A 50 9.08 17.81 1.85
CA VAL A 50 8.20 18.18 2.96
C VAL A 50 8.89 17.78 4.25
N GLU A 51 9.04 18.73 5.16
CA GLU A 51 9.61 18.53 6.48
C GLU A 51 8.50 18.63 7.53
N GLY A 52 8.48 17.72 8.47
CA GLY A 52 7.56 17.72 9.61
C GLY A 52 8.32 17.66 10.91
N SER A 53 8.00 18.55 11.86
CA SER A 53 8.64 18.60 13.17
C SER A 53 8.19 17.46 14.11
N HIS A 54 6.99 16.90 13.90
CA HIS A 54 6.41 15.88 14.77
C HIS A 54 6.16 14.57 14.04
N ALA A 55 5.67 14.63 12.81
CA ALA A 55 5.37 13.46 12.00
C ALA A 55 5.30 13.83 10.51
N VAL A 56 5.46 12.82 9.66
CA VAL A 56 5.26 12.93 8.21
C VAL A 56 4.43 11.73 7.75
N VAL A 57 3.47 11.97 6.87
CA VAL A 57 2.71 10.94 6.17
C VAL A 57 2.91 11.09 4.67
N VAL A 58 3.33 10.01 4.02
CA VAL A 58 3.53 9.96 2.57
C VAL A 58 2.80 8.75 2.00
N SER A 59 2.01 8.97 0.96
CA SER A 59 1.32 7.89 0.25
C SER A 59 1.17 8.21 -1.24
N GLY A 60 0.67 7.25 -2.02
CA GLY A 60 0.41 7.41 -3.45
C GLY A 60 -0.74 8.35 -3.80
N ASN A 61 -1.47 8.88 -2.80
CA ASN A 61 -2.61 9.77 -3.03
C ASN A 61 -2.72 10.82 -1.91
N GLU A 62 -2.98 12.08 -2.29
CA GLU A 62 -3.05 13.20 -1.35
C GLU A 62 -4.17 13.03 -0.31
N LEU A 63 -5.36 12.58 -0.73
CA LEU A 63 -6.48 12.36 0.20
C LEU A 63 -6.16 11.28 1.23
N ALA A 64 -5.47 10.21 0.83
CA ALA A 64 -5.03 9.19 1.77
C ALA A 64 -3.96 9.73 2.74
N SER A 65 -3.04 10.57 2.27
CA SER A 65 -2.05 11.23 3.14
C SER A 65 -2.72 12.17 4.14
N GLN A 66 -3.76 12.91 3.71
CA GLN A 66 -4.56 13.74 4.59
C GLN A 66 -5.26 12.93 5.69
N VAL A 67 -5.86 11.78 5.33
CA VAL A 67 -6.43 10.86 6.31
C VAL A 67 -5.40 10.46 7.37
N GLY A 68 -4.19 10.07 6.96
CA GLY A 68 -3.12 9.71 7.89
C GLY A 68 -2.72 10.85 8.82
N ARG A 69 -2.62 12.08 8.30
CA ARG A 69 -2.37 13.29 9.08
C ARG A 69 -3.47 13.52 10.11
N ASP A 70 -4.73 13.45 9.69
CA ASP A 70 -5.89 13.70 10.57
C ASP A 70 -5.97 12.66 11.71
N ILE A 71 -5.56 11.41 11.45
CA ILE A 71 -5.43 10.37 12.48
C ILE A 71 -4.33 10.73 13.51
N LEU A 72 -3.17 11.23 13.04
CA LEU A 72 -2.11 11.67 13.94
C LEU A 72 -2.55 12.88 14.78
N GLU A 73 -3.23 13.85 14.18
CA GLU A 73 -3.79 15.03 14.88
C GLU A 73 -4.83 14.67 15.94
N LYS A 74 -5.59 13.58 15.74
CA LYS A 74 -6.51 13.01 16.74
C LYS A 74 -5.78 12.26 17.87
N GLY A 75 -4.46 12.22 17.86
CA GLY A 75 -3.66 11.55 18.87
C GLY A 75 -3.39 10.08 18.60
N GLY A 76 -3.65 9.60 17.40
CA GLY A 76 -3.22 8.31 16.91
C GLY A 76 -1.70 8.22 16.78
N ASN A 77 -1.18 7.01 16.68
CA ASN A 77 0.22 6.77 16.42
C ASN A 77 0.48 6.48 14.92
N ALA A 78 1.74 6.22 14.57
CA ALA A 78 2.12 5.94 13.17
C ALA A 78 1.45 4.68 12.60
N VAL A 79 1.13 3.69 13.44
CA VAL A 79 0.44 2.47 13.00
C VAL A 79 -1.03 2.76 12.72
N ASP A 80 -1.72 3.54 13.57
CA ASP A 80 -3.09 3.99 13.30
C ASP A 80 -3.16 4.76 11.98
N ALA A 81 -2.21 5.69 11.77
CA ALA A 81 -2.12 6.46 10.54
C ALA A 81 -1.87 5.56 9.31
N ALA A 82 -0.93 4.60 9.41
CA ALA A 82 -0.63 3.69 8.31
C ALA A 82 -1.82 2.80 7.94
N VAL A 83 -2.55 2.30 8.93
CA VAL A 83 -3.76 1.49 8.72
C VAL A 83 -4.88 2.32 8.08
N ALA A 84 -5.12 3.55 8.58
CA ALA A 84 -6.11 4.45 8.00
C ALA A 84 -5.77 4.84 6.57
N VAL A 85 -4.50 5.15 6.28
CA VAL A 85 -3.99 5.38 4.91
C VAL A 85 -4.20 4.16 4.03
N GLY A 86 -3.89 2.95 4.54
CA GLY A 86 -4.10 1.71 3.83
C GLY A 86 -5.57 1.55 3.39
N PHE A 87 -6.52 1.75 4.29
CA PHE A 87 -7.96 1.71 3.96
C PHE A 87 -8.38 2.87 3.04
N ALA A 88 -7.87 4.08 3.23
CA ALA A 88 -8.17 5.20 2.35
C ALA A 88 -7.67 4.94 0.91
N LEU A 89 -6.48 4.36 0.75
CA LEU A 89 -5.93 3.98 -0.57
C LEU A 89 -6.82 2.98 -1.29
N THR A 90 -7.54 2.10 -0.60
CA THR A 90 -8.47 1.17 -1.26
C THR A 90 -9.60 1.90 -1.99
N VAL A 91 -9.90 3.12 -1.57
CA VAL A 91 -10.95 3.96 -2.15
C VAL A 91 -10.36 4.86 -3.24
N VAL A 92 -9.27 5.58 -2.92
CA VAL A 92 -8.76 6.65 -3.79
C VAL A 92 -7.63 6.21 -4.71
N HIS A 93 -7.13 4.98 -4.58
CA HIS A 93 -6.02 4.43 -5.37
C HIS A 93 -6.21 2.92 -5.66
N PRO A 94 -7.37 2.51 -6.23
CA PRO A 94 -7.76 1.10 -6.33
C PRO A 94 -6.85 0.24 -7.20
N GLU A 95 -6.05 0.85 -8.09
CA GLU A 95 -5.10 0.13 -8.94
C GLU A 95 -3.91 -0.47 -8.16
N ALA A 96 -3.60 0.08 -6.97
CA ALA A 96 -2.46 -0.37 -6.17
C ALA A 96 -2.78 -0.48 -4.67
N GLY A 97 -3.82 0.20 -4.18
CA GLY A 97 -4.33 0.09 -2.81
C GLY A 97 -5.71 -0.55 -2.82
N ASN A 98 -5.86 -1.78 -2.37
CA ASN A 98 -7.15 -2.46 -2.37
C ASN A 98 -7.26 -3.48 -1.23
N ILE A 99 -8.50 -3.78 -0.82
CA ILE A 99 -8.77 -4.81 0.19
C ILE A 99 -8.72 -6.23 -0.38
N GLY A 100 -8.72 -6.37 -1.72
CA GLY A 100 -8.58 -7.65 -2.41
C GLY A 100 -7.13 -8.10 -2.60
N GLY A 101 -6.18 -7.34 -2.11
CA GLY A 101 -4.75 -7.61 -2.21
C GLY A 101 -4.11 -8.04 -0.90
N GLY A 102 -2.82 -7.80 -0.80
CA GLY A 102 -1.99 -8.06 0.38
C GLY A 102 -0.82 -7.08 0.45
N GLY A 103 0.14 -7.39 1.30
CA GLY A 103 1.32 -6.55 1.43
C GLY A 103 2.25 -6.95 2.56
N PHE A 104 3.17 -6.04 2.83
CA PHE A 104 4.12 -6.14 3.92
C PHE A 104 4.11 -4.85 4.73
N MET A 105 4.38 -4.95 6.00
CA MET A 105 4.56 -3.79 6.87
C MET A 105 5.84 -3.96 7.70
N VAL A 106 6.63 -2.90 7.76
CA VAL A 106 7.78 -2.79 8.67
C VAL A 106 7.46 -1.69 9.67
N ILE A 107 7.50 -2.03 10.95
CA ILE A 107 7.17 -1.14 12.06
C ILE A 107 8.39 -1.00 12.94
N ARG A 108 8.83 0.25 13.14
CA ARG A 108 9.86 0.57 14.13
C ARG A 108 9.25 1.40 15.24
N LEU A 109 9.29 0.89 16.46
CA LEU A 109 8.77 1.57 17.64
C LEU A 109 9.79 2.57 18.20
N LYS A 110 9.31 3.46 19.08
CA LYS A 110 10.12 4.49 19.72
C LYS A 110 11.24 3.90 20.59
N ASP A 111 11.00 2.76 21.22
CA ASP A 111 11.97 2.02 22.03
C ASP A 111 13.04 1.27 21.21
N GLY A 112 12.96 1.35 19.88
CA GLY A 112 13.87 0.69 18.95
C GLY A 112 13.40 -0.69 18.47
N GLY A 113 12.32 -1.24 19.03
CA GLY A 113 11.74 -2.51 18.59
C GLY A 113 11.36 -2.47 17.12
N VAL A 114 11.74 -3.50 16.35
CA VAL A 114 11.40 -3.62 14.92
C VAL A 114 10.56 -4.87 14.70
N PHE A 115 9.46 -4.71 13.99
CA PHE A 115 8.52 -5.78 13.67
C PHE A 115 8.21 -5.78 12.19
N THR A 116 7.98 -6.97 11.65
CA THR A 116 7.49 -7.16 10.29
C THR A 116 6.18 -7.92 10.32
N LEU A 117 5.28 -7.55 9.42
CA LEU A 117 4.05 -8.29 9.15
C LEU A 117 4.06 -8.65 7.66
N ASP A 118 3.90 -9.93 7.38
CA ASP A 118 3.63 -10.46 6.04
C ASP A 118 2.14 -10.80 5.99
N TYR A 119 1.43 -10.10 5.13
CA TYR A 119 0.01 -10.31 4.88
C TYR A 119 -0.28 -10.40 3.37
N ARG A 120 0.67 -10.98 2.64
CA ARG A 120 0.45 -11.30 1.23
C ARG A 120 -0.75 -12.22 1.04
N GLU A 121 -1.25 -12.21 -0.18
CA GLU A 121 -2.28 -13.13 -0.64
C GLU A 121 -1.76 -14.57 -0.58
N VAL A 122 -2.65 -15.47 -0.29
CA VAL A 122 -2.37 -16.90 -0.37
C VAL A 122 -3.19 -17.57 -1.47
N ALA A 123 -2.73 -18.69 -1.98
CA ALA A 123 -3.47 -19.46 -2.97
C ALA A 123 -4.80 -19.97 -2.37
N PRO A 124 -5.91 -19.95 -3.12
CA PRO A 124 -7.15 -20.60 -2.71
C PRO A 124 -6.94 -22.10 -2.45
N GLN A 125 -7.69 -22.68 -1.52
CA GLN A 125 -7.59 -24.12 -1.21
C GLN A 125 -7.82 -25.05 -2.41
N ARG A 126 -8.55 -24.58 -3.43
CA ARG A 126 -8.81 -25.30 -4.67
C ARG A 126 -7.75 -25.09 -5.74
N ALA A 127 -6.69 -24.33 -5.46
CA ALA A 127 -5.62 -24.12 -6.41
C ALA A 127 -4.90 -25.44 -6.72
N THR A 128 -4.60 -25.64 -7.99
CA THR A 128 -3.86 -26.82 -8.48
C THR A 128 -2.65 -26.36 -9.29
N PRO A 129 -1.58 -27.15 -9.40
CA PRO A 129 -0.40 -26.81 -10.20
C PRO A 129 -0.71 -26.46 -11.65
N ASN A 130 -1.76 -27.07 -12.21
CA ASN A 130 -2.10 -26.94 -13.63
C ASN A 130 -3.28 -26.00 -13.91
N MET A 131 -3.77 -25.24 -12.92
CA MET A 131 -4.97 -24.39 -13.10
C MET A 131 -4.79 -23.28 -14.13
N TYR A 132 -3.55 -22.97 -14.53
CA TYR A 132 -3.21 -21.89 -15.48
C TYR A 132 -2.67 -22.39 -16.82
N VAL A 133 -2.74 -23.70 -17.09
CA VAL A 133 -2.32 -24.25 -18.37
C VAL A 133 -3.51 -24.81 -19.16
N ASP A 134 -3.39 -24.81 -20.48
CA ASP A 134 -4.37 -25.44 -21.39
C ASP A 134 -4.22 -26.97 -21.41
N LEU A 135 -5.07 -27.66 -22.15
CA LEU A 135 -5.04 -29.11 -22.29
C LEU A 135 -3.76 -29.65 -22.94
N ARG A 136 -2.95 -28.80 -23.55
CA ARG A 136 -1.65 -29.12 -24.16
C ARG A 136 -0.47 -28.78 -23.24
N GLY A 137 -0.75 -28.24 -22.04
CA GLY A 137 0.27 -27.85 -21.07
C GLY A 137 0.87 -26.45 -21.31
N ASN A 138 0.32 -25.64 -22.22
CA ASN A 138 0.81 -24.29 -22.47
C ASN A 138 0.24 -23.30 -21.43
N PRO A 139 1.05 -22.32 -20.95
CA PRO A 139 0.57 -21.26 -20.09
C PRO A 139 -0.57 -20.46 -20.75
N THR A 140 -1.56 -20.10 -19.95
CA THR A 140 -2.69 -19.22 -20.34
C THR A 140 -2.61 -17.88 -19.62
N ASN A 141 -3.47 -16.94 -20.01
CA ASN A 141 -3.59 -15.63 -19.30
C ASN A 141 -4.44 -15.70 -18.01
N LEU A 142 -4.89 -16.88 -17.60
CA LEU A 142 -5.76 -17.07 -16.44
C LEU A 142 -5.11 -16.68 -15.10
N SER A 143 -3.78 -16.65 -15.04
CA SER A 143 -3.04 -16.16 -13.87
C SER A 143 -2.94 -14.63 -13.80
N ILE A 144 -3.36 -13.92 -14.85
CA ILE A 144 -3.24 -12.46 -14.96
C ILE A 144 -4.62 -11.81 -15.03
N VAL A 145 -5.56 -12.42 -15.76
CA VAL A 145 -6.86 -11.83 -16.04
C VAL A 145 -7.99 -12.78 -15.65
N GLY A 146 -8.97 -12.26 -14.93
CA GLY A 146 -10.18 -12.98 -14.56
C GLY A 146 -10.17 -13.51 -13.12
N HIS A 147 -11.20 -14.25 -12.77
CA HIS A 147 -11.45 -14.67 -11.39
C HIS A 147 -10.41 -15.65 -10.83
N LEU A 148 -9.76 -16.43 -11.69
CA LEU A 148 -8.71 -17.37 -11.26
C LEU A 148 -7.39 -16.68 -10.93
N ALA A 149 -7.19 -15.43 -11.38
CA ALA A 149 -5.99 -14.64 -11.06
C ALA A 149 -5.99 -14.12 -9.61
N ALA A 150 -7.14 -14.11 -8.93
CA ALA A 150 -7.26 -13.58 -7.58
C ALA A 150 -6.80 -14.60 -6.53
N GLY A 151 -5.92 -14.16 -5.63
CA GLY A 151 -5.60 -14.88 -4.40
C GLY A 151 -6.62 -14.63 -3.29
N VAL A 152 -6.49 -15.33 -2.16
CA VAL A 152 -7.22 -15.00 -0.93
C VAL A 152 -6.57 -13.74 -0.33
N PRO A 153 -7.31 -12.64 -0.16
CA PRO A 153 -6.74 -11.36 0.27
C PRO A 153 -6.17 -11.39 1.68
N GLY A 154 -5.08 -10.66 1.89
CA GLY A 154 -4.44 -10.51 3.19
C GLY A 154 -4.53 -9.09 3.78
N SER A 155 -4.85 -8.06 2.97
CA SER A 155 -4.81 -6.64 3.39
C SER A 155 -5.60 -6.36 4.66
N VAL A 156 -6.86 -6.79 4.73
CA VAL A 156 -7.71 -6.53 5.90
C VAL A 156 -7.19 -7.25 7.14
N ALA A 157 -6.74 -8.50 7.00
CA ALA A 157 -6.16 -9.26 8.11
C ALA A 157 -4.87 -8.61 8.63
N GLY A 158 -3.98 -8.19 7.73
CA GLY A 158 -2.72 -7.54 8.09
C GLY A 158 -2.91 -6.19 8.76
N MET A 159 -3.80 -5.35 8.24
CA MET A 159 -4.12 -4.06 8.85
C MET A 159 -4.79 -4.23 10.22
N ALA A 160 -5.70 -5.21 10.36
CA ALA A 160 -6.32 -5.54 11.65
C ALA A 160 -5.27 -6.03 12.67
N GLU A 161 -4.35 -6.89 12.26
CA GLU A 161 -3.29 -7.39 13.14
C GLU A 161 -2.30 -6.29 13.54
N ALA A 162 -1.89 -5.43 12.60
CA ALA A 162 -1.05 -4.29 12.89
C ALA A 162 -1.69 -3.37 13.93
N HIS A 163 -2.95 -3.03 13.73
CA HIS A 163 -3.72 -2.19 14.66
C HIS A 163 -3.90 -2.88 16.02
N ARG A 164 -4.29 -4.15 16.07
CA ARG A 164 -4.47 -4.90 17.30
C ARG A 164 -3.20 -4.93 18.16
N ARG A 165 -2.01 -5.04 17.54
CA ARG A 165 -0.73 -5.13 18.25
C ARG A 165 -0.17 -3.78 18.65
N PHE A 166 -0.36 -2.77 17.83
CA PHE A 166 0.40 -1.53 17.92
C PHE A 166 -0.46 -0.27 17.80
N GLY A 167 -1.75 -0.40 17.47
CA GLY A 167 -2.69 0.72 17.39
C GLY A 167 -3.00 1.33 18.76
N LYS A 168 -3.41 2.58 18.76
CA LYS A 168 -3.74 3.37 19.94
C LYS A 168 -5.19 3.85 19.92
N LEU A 169 -5.69 4.27 18.76
CA LEU A 169 -7.07 4.74 18.61
C LEU A 169 -8.04 3.56 18.47
N PRO A 170 -9.34 3.75 18.75
CA PRO A 170 -10.35 2.75 18.45
C PRO A 170 -10.34 2.37 16.96
N TRP A 171 -10.44 1.08 16.65
CA TRP A 171 -10.49 0.56 15.28
C TRP A 171 -11.49 1.30 14.39
N ARG A 172 -12.68 1.56 14.93
CA ARG A 172 -13.73 2.29 14.23
C ARG A 172 -13.26 3.64 13.71
N ASP A 173 -12.54 4.39 14.52
CA ASP A 173 -12.08 5.74 14.18
C ASP A 173 -10.99 5.71 13.09
N VAL A 174 -10.23 4.62 13.04
CA VAL A 174 -9.17 4.41 12.04
C VAL A 174 -9.76 4.04 10.67
N VAL A 175 -10.85 3.27 10.62
CA VAL A 175 -11.48 2.83 9.36
C VAL A 175 -12.51 3.84 8.83
N GLU A 176 -13.17 4.60 9.72
CA GLU A 176 -14.23 5.55 9.37
C GLU A 176 -13.89 6.52 8.23
N PRO A 177 -12.69 7.10 8.12
CA PRO A 177 -12.36 8.00 7.02
C PRO A 177 -12.51 7.34 5.64
N ALA A 178 -12.12 6.08 5.51
CA ALA A 178 -12.26 5.33 4.26
C ALA A 178 -13.72 5.05 3.92
N VAL A 179 -14.56 4.76 4.93
CA VAL A 179 -16.02 4.60 4.73
C VAL A 179 -16.61 5.88 4.15
N ARG A 180 -16.26 7.04 4.71
CA ARG A 180 -16.74 8.34 4.23
C ARG A 180 -16.26 8.64 2.82
N LEU A 181 -14.97 8.45 2.53
CA LEU A 181 -14.43 8.65 1.18
C LEU A 181 -15.18 7.81 0.13
N ALA A 182 -15.53 6.57 0.46
CA ALA A 182 -16.26 5.69 -0.43
C ALA A 182 -17.75 6.09 -0.58
N ALA A 183 -18.40 6.49 0.50
CA ALA A 183 -19.82 6.85 0.54
C ALA A 183 -20.08 8.23 -0.08
N ASP A 184 -19.36 9.25 0.40
CA ASP A 184 -19.54 10.64 -0.03
C ASP A 184 -18.90 10.90 -1.39
N GLY A 185 -17.88 10.10 -1.73
CA GLY A 185 -17.11 10.23 -2.96
C GLY A 185 -16.03 11.30 -2.88
N PHE A 186 -15.24 11.35 -3.94
CA PHE A 186 -14.17 12.32 -4.11
C PHE A 186 -14.04 12.71 -5.60
N PRO A 187 -13.49 13.89 -5.92
CA PRO A 187 -13.32 14.29 -7.31
C PRO A 187 -12.25 13.43 -7.99
N VAL A 188 -12.58 12.90 -9.16
CA VAL A 188 -11.61 12.20 -10.03
C VAL A 188 -10.53 13.19 -10.44
N ASP A 189 -9.27 12.84 -10.20
CA ASP A 189 -8.13 13.61 -10.70
C ASP A 189 -7.68 13.12 -12.09
N SER A 190 -6.75 13.86 -12.72
CA SER A 190 -6.23 13.51 -14.05
C SER A 190 -5.43 12.20 -14.06
N PHE A 191 -4.81 11.83 -12.94
CA PHE A 191 -4.10 10.56 -12.82
C PHE A 191 -5.09 9.40 -12.82
N ARG A 192 -6.15 9.49 -12.01
CA ARG A 192 -7.22 8.49 -11.93
C ARG A 192 -7.92 8.31 -13.27
N PHE A 193 -8.28 9.43 -13.91
CA PHE A 193 -8.85 9.40 -15.24
C PHE A 193 -7.98 8.58 -16.21
N ARG A 194 -6.69 8.92 -16.32
CA ARG A 194 -5.79 8.21 -17.22
C ARG A 194 -5.59 6.74 -16.87
N SER A 195 -5.54 6.41 -15.60
CA SER A 195 -5.40 5.03 -15.13
C SER A 195 -6.59 4.16 -15.52
N ILE A 196 -7.81 4.66 -15.29
CA ILE A 196 -9.05 3.96 -15.64
C ILE A 196 -9.18 3.89 -17.17
N GLU A 197 -8.97 4.98 -17.88
CA GLU A 197 -9.07 5.02 -19.34
C GLU A 197 -8.04 4.11 -20.01
N GLY A 198 -6.82 4.06 -19.49
CA GLY A 198 -5.77 3.15 -19.97
C GLY A 198 -6.10 1.67 -19.75
N SER A 199 -6.97 1.36 -18.79
CA SER A 199 -7.45 0.00 -18.48
C SER A 199 -8.83 -0.30 -19.08
N ARG A 200 -9.41 0.62 -19.83
CA ARG A 200 -10.81 0.60 -20.30
C ARG A 200 -11.19 -0.71 -20.99
N GLU A 201 -10.38 -1.16 -21.93
CA GLU A 201 -10.65 -2.39 -22.69
C GLU A 201 -10.74 -3.62 -21.78
N LEU A 202 -9.83 -3.74 -20.82
CA LEU A 202 -9.84 -4.82 -19.84
C LEU A 202 -11.05 -4.73 -18.91
N LEU A 203 -11.38 -3.54 -18.43
CA LEU A 203 -12.54 -3.29 -17.57
C LEU A 203 -13.86 -3.61 -18.30
N TYR A 204 -13.90 -3.41 -19.62
CA TYR A 204 -15.06 -3.67 -20.44
C TYR A 204 -15.42 -5.16 -20.55
N LEU A 205 -14.42 -6.05 -20.45
CA LEU A 205 -14.61 -7.50 -20.49
C LEU A 205 -15.43 -8.04 -19.31
N PHE A 206 -15.44 -7.31 -18.20
CA PHE A 206 -16.10 -7.74 -16.97
C PHE A 206 -17.27 -6.81 -16.64
N PRO A 207 -18.54 -7.26 -16.76
CA PRO A 207 -19.71 -6.41 -16.54
C PRO A 207 -19.70 -5.69 -15.18
N ALA A 208 -19.22 -6.33 -14.11
CA ALA A 208 -19.11 -5.72 -12.78
C ALA A 208 -18.07 -4.60 -12.76
N SER A 209 -16.89 -4.81 -13.35
CA SER A 209 -15.83 -3.80 -13.45
C SER A 209 -16.29 -2.62 -14.31
N ARG A 210 -16.91 -2.90 -15.46
CA ARG A 210 -17.47 -1.86 -16.33
C ARG A 210 -18.41 -0.94 -15.58
N ARG A 211 -19.39 -1.50 -14.88
CA ARG A 211 -20.37 -0.70 -14.11
C ARG A 211 -19.75 0.12 -12.99
N LYS A 212 -18.59 -0.33 -12.47
CA LYS A 212 -17.94 0.32 -11.34
C LYS A 212 -17.00 1.44 -11.74
N PHE A 213 -16.24 1.22 -12.79
CA PHE A 213 -15.11 2.09 -13.17
C PHE A 213 -15.40 2.98 -14.39
N LEU A 214 -16.38 2.62 -15.22
CA LEU A 214 -16.72 3.39 -16.41
C LEU A 214 -18.04 4.13 -16.23
N ALA A 215 -18.13 5.32 -16.82
CA ALA A 215 -19.37 6.08 -16.96
C ALA A 215 -20.28 5.44 -18.03
N ASP A 216 -21.52 5.93 -18.15
CA ASP A 216 -22.53 5.39 -19.07
C ASP A 216 -22.08 5.41 -20.53
N ASN A 217 -21.21 6.34 -20.90
CA ASN A 217 -20.61 6.43 -22.25
C ASN A 217 -19.48 5.41 -22.49
N GLY A 218 -19.17 4.56 -21.51
CA GLY A 218 -18.13 3.51 -21.60
C GLY A 218 -16.69 4.01 -21.41
N HIS A 219 -16.49 5.27 -21.00
CA HIS A 219 -15.20 5.88 -20.71
C HIS A 219 -14.99 6.08 -19.22
N ALA A 220 -13.75 6.41 -18.82
CA ALA A 220 -13.44 6.82 -17.45
C ALA A 220 -14.25 8.07 -17.06
N PRO A 221 -14.68 8.21 -15.80
CA PRO A 221 -15.29 9.45 -15.31
C PRO A 221 -14.33 10.63 -15.49
N GLN A 222 -14.85 11.74 -16.01
CA GLN A 222 -14.03 12.93 -16.29
C GLN A 222 -13.42 13.54 -15.02
N PRO A 223 -12.22 14.16 -15.11
CA PRO A 223 -11.66 14.89 -13.99
C PRO A 223 -12.63 15.92 -13.42
N GLY A 224 -12.71 15.99 -12.09
CA GLY A 224 -13.67 16.81 -11.35
C GLY A 224 -15.02 16.12 -11.07
N THR A 225 -15.36 15.03 -11.76
CA THR A 225 -16.55 14.23 -11.42
C THR A 225 -16.41 13.61 -10.03
N VAL A 226 -17.44 13.70 -9.20
CA VAL A 226 -17.46 13.04 -7.89
C VAL A 226 -17.72 11.54 -8.08
N TRP A 227 -16.73 10.74 -7.76
CA TRP A 227 -16.83 9.28 -7.85
C TRP A 227 -17.17 8.67 -6.50
N ARG A 228 -18.33 8.00 -6.44
CA ARG A 228 -18.83 7.29 -5.26
C ARG A 228 -18.72 5.79 -5.46
N GLN A 229 -18.43 5.08 -4.36
CA GLN A 229 -18.27 3.62 -4.37
C GLN A 229 -19.16 2.98 -3.28
N PRO A 230 -20.48 2.98 -3.46
CA PRO A 230 -21.42 2.57 -2.40
C PRO A 230 -21.26 1.10 -1.97
N ASP A 231 -20.85 0.21 -2.88
CA ASP A 231 -20.61 -1.20 -2.53
C ASP A 231 -19.36 -1.32 -1.66
N LEU A 232 -18.29 -0.60 -2.00
CA LEU A 232 -17.08 -0.54 -1.19
C LEU A 232 -17.34 0.11 0.16
N ALA A 233 -18.17 1.15 0.21
CA ALA A 233 -18.60 1.77 1.47
C ALA A 233 -19.30 0.77 2.38
N ARG A 234 -20.18 -0.10 1.86
CA ARG A 234 -20.82 -1.16 2.65
C ARG A 234 -19.81 -2.17 3.18
N THR A 235 -18.88 -2.60 2.34
CA THR A 235 -17.80 -3.52 2.73
C THR A 235 -16.92 -2.91 3.82
N LEU A 236 -16.49 -1.66 3.64
CA LEU A 236 -15.69 -0.94 4.64
C LEU A 236 -16.48 -0.70 5.94
N THR A 237 -17.79 -0.49 5.87
CA THR A 237 -18.67 -0.40 7.03
C THR A 237 -18.68 -1.72 7.82
N ALA A 238 -18.79 -2.86 7.15
CA ALA A 238 -18.72 -4.16 7.79
C ALA A 238 -17.35 -4.39 8.46
N ILE A 239 -16.25 -4.01 7.79
CA ILE A 239 -14.89 -4.06 8.35
C ILE A 239 -14.77 -3.13 9.57
N ARG A 240 -15.29 -1.90 9.50
CA ARG A 240 -15.29 -0.95 10.60
C ARG A 240 -16.01 -1.48 11.84
N ASP A 241 -17.16 -2.09 11.66
CA ASP A 241 -18.06 -2.48 12.75
C ASP A 241 -17.72 -3.87 13.33
N GLN A 242 -17.17 -4.79 12.51
CA GLN A 242 -16.91 -6.18 12.87
C GLN A 242 -15.42 -6.55 12.80
N GLY A 243 -14.54 -5.59 12.51
CA GLY A 243 -13.11 -5.84 12.36
C GLY A 243 -12.81 -6.78 11.18
N ARG A 244 -11.80 -7.62 11.36
CA ARG A 244 -11.39 -8.63 10.38
C ARG A 244 -12.54 -9.51 9.90
N ASP A 245 -13.42 -9.93 10.81
CA ASP A 245 -14.49 -10.86 10.49
C ASP A 245 -15.56 -10.25 9.58
N GLY A 246 -15.74 -8.92 9.59
CA GLY A 246 -16.60 -8.21 8.65
C GLY A 246 -16.19 -8.33 7.17
N PHE A 247 -14.99 -8.84 6.90
CA PHE A 247 -14.51 -9.09 5.53
C PHE A 247 -14.42 -10.59 5.20
N TYR A 248 -13.96 -11.42 6.15
CA TYR A 248 -13.68 -12.83 5.89
C TYR A 248 -14.82 -13.78 6.27
N LYS A 249 -15.94 -13.25 6.79
CA LYS A 249 -17.14 -14.02 7.16
C LYS A 249 -18.41 -13.31 6.70
N GLY A 250 -19.49 -14.09 6.51
CA GLY A 250 -20.81 -13.56 6.18
C GLY A 250 -20.88 -12.91 4.82
N SER A 251 -21.74 -11.91 4.67
CA SER A 251 -22.18 -11.35 3.38
C SER A 251 -21.07 -10.77 2.46
N VAL A 252 -19.89 -10.50 2.98
CA VAL A 252 -18.76 -10.04 2.15
C VAL A 252 -17.94 -11.23 1.65
N ALA A 253 -17.83 -12.29 2.47
CA ALA A 253 -17.07 -13.48 2.12
C ALA A 253 -17.88 -14.49 1.28
N ASP A 254 -19.21 -14.55 1.48
CA ASP A 254 -20.15 -15.43 0.78
C ASP A 254 -20.45 -14.89 -0.64
#